data_4ae5361738a47790d595e3317607f3a2
#
_entry.id   4ae5361738a47790d595e3317607f3a2
#
_cell.length_a   1.000
_cell.length_b   1.000
_cell.length_c   1.000
_cell.angle_alpha   90.00
_cell.angle_beta   90.00
_cell.angle_gamma   90.00
#
_symmetry.space_group_name_H-M   'P 1'
#
loop_
_entity.id
_entity.type
_entity.pdbx_description
1 polymer ?
#
loop_
_entity_poly.entity_id
_entity_poly.type
_entity_poly.pdbx_seq_one_letter_code
_entity_poly.pdbx_strand_id
1 'polypeptide(L)'
;DELVGLKRNQLRMYRERLTEIKDIFLNPEPEDGINGAWITSIVFGKSYNLKKLDAIKKLAEMDIPARPFFYPLSSLPAYPMAKVKYEPMNPVAYDISSRGISLPGSAILTEDQIDWICEGIKKLLDARSL
;
A
#
# COMPACT_ATOMS: atom_id res chain seq x y z
N ASP A 1 -12.78 0.99 -20.33
CA ASP A 1 -11.82 -0.12 -20.54
C ASP A 1 -10.36 0.36 -20.62
N GLU A 2 -10.06 1.42 -21.34
CA GLU A 2 -8.68 1.96 -21.46
C GLU A 2 -8.08 2.34 -20.10
N LEU A 3 -8.78 3.12 -19.28
CA LEU A 3 -8.30 3.52 -17.96
C LEU A 3 -8.06 2.32 -17.03
N VAL A 4 -8.92 1.32 -17.06
CA VAL A 4 -8.72 0.08 -16.30
C VAL A 4 -7.48 -0.65 -16.79
N GLY A 5 -7.26 -0.70 -18.10
CA GLY A 5 -6.05 -1.28 -18.69
C GLY A 5 -4.77 -0.58 -18.21
N LEU A 6 -4.74 0.75 -18.20
CA LEU A 6 -3.62 1.55 -17.69
C LEU A 6 -3.36 1.26 -16.21
N LYS A 7 -4.40 1.21 -15.38
CA LYS A 7 -4.28 0.93 -13.95
C LYS A 7 -3.77 -0.49 -13.66
N ARG A 8 -4.26 -1.47 -14.39
CA ARG A 8 -3.79 -2.85 -14.28
C ARG A 8 -2.34 -2.98 -14.71
N ASN A 9 -1.94 -2.29 -15.78
CA ASN A 9 -0.55 -2.25 -16.22
C ASN A 9 0.37 -1.63 -15.14
N GLN A 10 -0.05 -0.55 -14.51
CA GLN A 10 0.70 0.04 -13.39
C GLN A 10 0.88 -0.95 -12.23
N LEU A 11 -0.19 -1.64 -11.81
CA LEU A 11 -0.10 -2.65 -10.75
C LEU A 11 0.86 -3.78 -11.16
N ARG A 12 0.83 -4.22 -12.43
CA ARG A 12 1.77 -5.23 -12.95
C ARG A 12 3.21 -4.74 -12.84
N MET A 13 3.50 -3.51 -13.27
CA MET A 13 4.83 -2.92 -13.18
C MET A 13 5.35 -2.85 -11.73
N TYR A 14 4.51 -2.42 -10.78
CA TYR A 14 4.87 -2.46 -9.35
C TYR A 14 5.17 -3.87 -8.86
N ARG A 15 4.35 -4.85 -9.22
CA ARG A 15 4.56 -6.26 -8.83
C ARG A 15 5.87 -6.81 -9.36
N GLU A 16 6.18 -6.58 -10.63
CA GLU A 16 7.42 -7.06 -11.27
C GLU A 16 8.66 -6.50 -10.58
N ARG A 17 8.67 -5.21 -10.26
CA ARG A 17 9.80 -4.51 -9.66
C ARG A 17 10.01 -4.79 -8.17
N LEU A 18 8.96 -5.20 -7.49
CA LEU A 18 8.97 -5.49 -6.06
C LEU A 18 8.93 -7.01 -5.75
N THR A 19 8.98 -7.85 -6.78
CA THR A 19 8.80 -9.31 -6.64
C THR A 19 9.83 -9.99 -5.74
N GLU A 20 11.04 -9.43 -5.63
CA GLU A 20 12.13 -9.98 -4.82
C GLU A 20 12.01 -9.60 -3.33
N ILE A 21 11.17 -8.63 -3.00
CA ILE A 21 10.98 -8.19 -1.62
C ILE A 21 10.06 -9.18 -0.91
N LYS A 22 10.57 -9.80 0.13
CA LYS A 22 9.80 -10.73 0.95
C LYS A 22 8.90 -9.97 1.94
N ASP A 23 7.84 -10.63 2.37
CA ASP A 23 6.92 -10.11 3.40
C ASP A 23 6.34 -8.73 3.08
N ILE A 24 5.97 -8.53 1.80
CA ILE A 24 5.11 -7.44 1.36
C ILE A 24 3.93 -8.01 0.58
N PHE A 25 2.80 -7.31 0.61
CA PHE A 25 1.58 -7.73 -0.08
C PHE A 25 1.04 -6.56 -0.91
N LEU A 26 0.91 -6.79 -2.20
CA LEU A 26 0.24 -5.87 -3.13
C LEU A 26 -1.19 -6.34 -3.36
N ASN A 27 -2.04 -5.47 -3.93
CA ASN A 27 -3.44 -5.81 -4.24
C ASN A 27 -3.55 -7.23 -4.80
N PRO A 28 -4.28 -8.16 -4.16
CA PRO A 28 -4.46 -9.51 -4.69
C PRO A 28 -5.37 -9.50 -5.92
N GLU A 29 -5.22 -10.48 -6.78
CA GLU A 29 -6.23 -10.80 -7.79
C GLU A 29 -7.23 -11.77 -7.16
N PRO A 30 -8.52 -11.47 -7.14
CA PRO A 30 -9.52 -12.39 -6.61
C PRO A 30 -9.70 -13.61 -7.52
N GLU A 31 -10.02 -14.78 -6.95
CA GLU A 31 -10.20 -16.02 -7.70
C GLU A 31 -11.34 -15.92 -8.74
N ASP A 32 -12.46 -15.32 -8.32
CA ASP A 32 -13.68 -15.22 -9.12
C ASP A 32 -13.91 -13.80 -9.69
N GLY A 33 -12.84 -13.03 -9.94
CA GLY A 33 -12.99 -11.67 -10.41
C GLY A 33 -11.72 -11.06 -10.97
N ILE A 34 -11.85 -9.83 -11.43
CA ILE A 34 -10.75 -9.05 -11.98
C ILE A 34 -10.55 -7.82 -11.10
N ASN A 35 -9.35 -7.66 -10.55
CA ASN A 35 -8.98 -6.45 -9.82
C ASN A 35 -8.86 -5.26 -10.79
N GLY A 36 -9.71 -4.26 -10.64
CA GLY A 36 -9.66 -3.03 -11.44
C GLY A 36 -8.43 -2.16 -11.20
N ALA A 37 -7.63 -2.49 -10.17
CA ALA A 37 -6.38 -1.83 -9.81
C ALA A 37 -6.51 -0.29 -9.70
N TRP A 38 -7.65 0.20 -9.22
CA TRP A 38 -7.92 1.63 -9.08
C TRP A 38 -6.75 2.38 -8.41
N ILE A 39 -6.20 1.79 -7.34
CA ILE A 39 -5.03 2.30 -6.65
C ILE A 39 -4.14 1.12 -6.24
N THR A 40 -2.85 1.21 -6.53
CA THR A 40 -1.88 0.23 -6.05
C THR A 40 -1.60 0.48 -4.58
N SER A 41 -1.81 -0.55 -3.76
CA SER A 41 -1.54 -0.51 -2.33
C SER A 41 -0.51 -1.56 -1.96
N ILE A 42 0.35 -1.22 -1.00
CA ILE A 42 1.33 -2.13 -0.40
C ILE A 42 1.06 -2.24 1.09
N VAL A 43 1.04 -3.47 1.59
CA VAL A 43 0.97 -3.78 3.02
C VAL A 43 2.32 -4.38 3.41
N PHE A 44 3.03 -3.71 4.29
CA PHE A 44 4.31 -4.20 4.80
C PHE A 44 4.08 -5.34 5.79
N GLY A 45 4.91 -6.38 5.72
CA GLY A 45 4.87 -7.48 6.66
C GLY A 45 5.23 -7.07 8.08
N LYS A 46 4.84 -7.90 9.03
CA LYS A 46 5.08 -7.62 10.45
C LYS A 46 6.57 -7.67 10.81
N SER A 47 7.38 -8.40 10.03
CA SER A 47 8.83 -8.48 10.19
C SER A 47 9.52 -7.11 10.10
N TYR A 48 9.00 -6.19 9.30
CA TYR A 48 9.56 -4.85 9.14
C TYR A 48 9.28 -3.92 10.32
N ASN A 49 8.32 -4.24 11.18
CA ASN A 49 7.87 -3.37 12.27
C ASN A 49 7.67 -1.91 11.82
N LEU A 50 7.10 -1.75 10.64
CA LEU A 50 6.94 -0.46 9.94
C LEU A 50 5.49 -0.01 9.98
N LYS A 51 5.24 1.10 10.67
CA LYS A 51 3.92 1.75 10.67
C LYS A 51 3.74 2.59 9.42
N LYS A 52 2.51 2.65 8.92
CA LYS A 52 2.19 3.40 7.69
C LYS A 52 2.63 4.86 7.70
N LEU A 53 2.49 5.55 8.82
CA LEU A 53 2.86 6.98 8.90
C LEU A 53 4.38 7.18 8.84
N ASP A 54 5.16 6.26 9.42
CA ASP A 54 6.62 6.27 9.34
C ASP A 54 7.09 5.98 7.90
N ALA A 55 6.43 5.03 7.24
CA ALA A 55 6.70 4.73 5.83
C ALA A 55 6.44 5.95 4.93
N ILE A 56 5.27 6.59 5.09
CA ILE A 56 4.88 7.78 4.32
C ILE A 56 5.89 8.91 4.54
N LYS A 57 6.28 9.17 5.81
CA LYS A 57 7.26 10.21 6.12
C LYS A 57 8.60 9.95 5.43
N LYS A 58 9.12 8.74 5.53
CA LYS A 58 10.40 8.38 4.90
C LYS A 58 10.36 8.40 3.38
N LEU A 59 9.24 7.99 2.77
CA LEU A 59 9.06 8.11 1.33
C LEU A 59 8.96 9.56 0.88
N ALA A 60 8.31 10.43 1.68
CA ALA A 60 8.25 11.86 1.40
C ALA A 60 9.63 12.53 1.46
N GLU A 61 10.55 12.08 2.32
CA GLU A 61 11.95 12.53 2.36
C GLU A 61 12.72 12.17 1.07
N MET A 62 12.19 11.24 0.28
CA MET A 62 12.69 10.84 -1.05
C MET A 62 11.82 11.40 -2.18
N ASP A 63 10.98 12.41 -1.93
CA ASP A 63 10.01 13.00 -2.87
C ASP A 63 8.99 12.00 -3.45
N ILE A 64 8.72 10.90 -2.76
CA ILE A 64 7.74 9.90 -3.16
C ILE A 64 6.43 10.12 -2.39
N PRO A 65 5.38 10.68 -3.03
CA PRO A 65 4.11 10.93 -2.36
C PRO A 65 3.32 9.63 -2.20
N ALA A 66 3.22 9.15 -0.97
CA ALA A 66 2.35 8.02 -0.62
C ALA A 66 1.19 8.48 0.26
N ARG A 67 0.11 7.72 0.29
CA ARG A 67 -1.06 8.01 1.13
C ARG A 67 -1.29 6.88 2.13
N PRO A 68 -1.87 7.16 3.30
CA PRO A 68 -2.23 6.10 4.23
C PRO A 68 -3.29 5.20 3.58
N PHE A 69 -3.14 3.90 3.75
CA PHE A 69 -4.23 2.96 3.46
C PHE A 69 -5.45 3.33 4.30
N PHE A 70 -6.65 3.11 3.77
CA PHE A 70 -7.89 3.53 4.40
C PHE A 70 -7.99 3.05 5.86
N TYR A 71 -8.49 3.94 6.70
CA TYR A 71 -8.79 3.59 8.09
C TYR A 71 -10.07 2.77 8.16
N PRO A 72 -10.19 1.79 9.06
CA PRO A 72 -11.46 1.13 9.33
C PRO A 72 -12.53 2.18 9.66
N LEU A 73 -13.71 2.08 9.05
CA LEU A 73 -14.79 3.07 9.28
C LEU A 73 -15.11 3.25 10.75
N SER A 74 -15.09 2.14 11.51
CA SER A 74 -15.33 2.14 12.96
C SER A 74 -14.24 2.86 13.78
N SER A 75 -13.09 3.18 13.18
CA SER A 75 -12.02 3.94 13.84
C SER A 75 -12.11 5.45 13.63
N LEU A 76 -13.05 5.90 12.79
CA LEU A 76 -13.17 7.32 12.48
C LEU A 76 -13.76 8.10 13.67
N PRO A 77 -13.31 9.35 13.91
CA PRO A 77 -13.80 10.19 15.00
C PRO A 77 -15.32 10.43 14.98
N ALA A 78 -15.95 10.32 13.80
CA ALA A 78 -17.41 10.40 13.66
C ALA A 78 -18.17 9.29 14.41
N TYR A 79 -17.47 8.19 14.78
CA TYR A 79 -18.07 7.03 15.43
C TYR A 79 -17.31 6.68 16.73
N PRO A 80 -17.36 7.52 17.77
CA PRO A 80 -16.46 7.45 18.94
C PRO A 80 -16.55 6.14 19.72
N MET A 81 -17.72 5.49 19.75
CA MET A 81 -17.94 4.21 20.44
C MET A 81 -17.78 2.99 19.54
N ALA A 82 -17.72 3.18 18.22
CA ALA A 82 -17.69 2.07 17.29
C ALA A 82 -16.36 1.29 17.34
N LYS A 83 -15.24 1.98 17.59
CA LYS A 83 -13.93 1.34 17.68
C LYS A 83 -13.91 0.25 18.75
N VAL A 84 -14.34 0.56 19.97
CA VAL A 84 -14.34 -0.39 21.11
C VAL A 84 -15.14 -1.65 20.76
N LYS A 85 -16.27 -1.48 20.07
CA LYS A 85 -17.15 -2.59 19.70
C LYS A 85 -16.62 -3.41 18.52
N TYR A 86 -16.14 -2.75 17.48
CA TYR A 86 -15.89 -3.38 16.18
C TYR A 86 -14.42 -3.72 15.90
N GLU A 87 -13.45 -3.14 16.61
CA GLU A 87 -12.03 -3.51 16.46
C GLU A 87 -11.78 -5.01 16.73
N PRO A 88 -12.30 -5.61 17.83
CA PRO A 88 -12.13 -7.04 18.07
C PRO A 88 -12.83 -7.94 17.03
N MET A 89 -13.87 -7.42 16.38
CA MET A 89 -14.63 -8.15 15.35
C MET A 89 -13.99 -8.06 13.96
N ASN A 90 -13.12 -7.09 13.74
CA ASN A 90 -12.50 -6.83 12.44
C ASN A 90 -10.96 -6.71 12.55
N PRO A 91 -10.26 -7.67 13.16
CA PRO A 91 -8.82 -7.56 13.46
C PRO A 91 -7.98 -7.42 12.21
N VAL A 92 -8.38 -8.06 11.10
CA VAL A 92 -7.66 -7.99 9.81
C VAL A 92 -7.69 -6.57 9.24
N ALA A 93 -8.84 -5.90 9.28
CA ALA A 93 -8.97 -4.53 8.76
C ALA A 93 -8.09 -3.54 9.54
N TYR A 94 -8.04 -3.67 10.86
CA TYR A 94 -7.20 -2.83 11.72
C TYR A 94 -5.71 -3.13 11.52
N ASP A 95 -5.33 -4.41 11.43
CA ASP A 95 -3.95 -4.83 11.19
C ASP A 95 -3.43 -4.29 9.85
N ILE A 96 -4.13 -4.57 8.76
CA ILE A 96 -3.75 -4.11 7.42
C ILE A 96 -3.69 -2.59 7.36
N SER A 97 -4.70 -1.91 7.91
CA SER A 97 -4.73 -0.45 7.94
C SER A 97 -3.56 0.17 8.69
N SER A 98 -2.99 -0.51 9.69
CA SER A 98 -1.90 0.02 10.51
C SER A 98 -0.56 0.12 9.75
N ARG A 99 -0.35 -0.73 8.75
CA ARG A 99 0.92 -0.93 8.02
C ARG A 99 0.78 -0.92 6.51
N GLY A 100 -0.38 -0.53 6.00
CA GLY A 100 -0.64 -0.38 4.56
C GLY A 100 -0.52 1.07 4.10
N ILE A 101 0.00 1.28 2.91
CA ILE A 101 0.02 2.56 2.21
C ILE A 101 -0.48 2.40 0.77
N SER A 102 -0.96 3.49 0.20
CA SER A 102 -1.29 3.57 -1.22
C SER A 102 -0.16 4.29 -1.96
N LEU A 103 0.32 3.67 -3.01
CA LEU A 103 1.40 4.17 -3.85
C LEU A 103 0.87 5.19 -4.88
N PRO A 104 1.75 6.04 -5.44
CA PRO A 104 1.37 6.90 -6.55
C PRO A 104 0.73 6.11 -7.68
N GLY A 105 -0.41 6.56 -8.17
CA GLY A 105 -1.21 5.82 -9.14
C GLY A 105 -1.86 6.73 -10.20
N SER A 106 -1.25 7.85 -10.54
CA SER A 106 -1.71 8.67 -11.67
C SER A 106 -1.61 7.89 -12.98
N ALA A 107 -2.62 7.99 -13.85
CA ALA A 107 -2.62 7.31 -15.15
C ALA A 107 -1.47 7.77 -16.08
N ILE A 108 -0.86 8.91 -15.79
CA ILE A 108 0.24 9.49 -16.58
C ILE A 108 1.64 9.15 -16.02
N LEU A 109 1.74 8.30 -14.99
CA LEU A 109 3.06 7.87 -14.48
C LEU A 109 3.83 7.12 -15.55
N THR A 110 5.09 7.55 -15.74
CA THR A 110 6.03 6.87 -16.63
C THR A 110 6.63 5.64 -15.94
N GLU A 111 7.24 4.76 -16.75
CA GLU A 111 7.96 3.59 -16.20
C GLU A 111 9.13 4.04 -15.30
N ASP A 112 9.91 5.04 -15.70
CA ASP A 112 11.01 5.58 -14.89
C ASP A 112 10.55 6.11 -13.53
N GLN A 113 9.36 6.73 -13.48
CA GLN A 113 8.77 7.18 -12.21
C GLN A 113 8.37 6.00 -11.32
N ILE A 114 7.84 4.93 -11.90
CA ILE A 114 7.53 3.70 -11.16
C ILE A 114 8.81 3.03 -10.69
N ASP A 115 9.86 3.00 -11.50
CA ASP A 115 11.18 2.48 -11.11
C ASP A 115 11.73 3.25 -9.91
N TRP A 116 11.69 4.57 -9.95
CA TRP A 116 12.14 5.41 -8.86
C TRP A 116 11.34 5.18 -7.55
N ILE A 117 10.01 5.05 -7.64
CA ILE A 117 9.17 4.74 -6.50
C ILE A 117 9.55 3.37 -5.90
N CYS A 118 9.75 2.37 -6.76
CA CYS A 118 10.13 1.03 -6.31
C CYS A 118 11.50 1.01 -5.64
N GLU A 119 12.48 1.73 -6.17
CA GLU A 119 13.79 1.88 -5.54
C GLU A 119 13.70 2.59 -4.18
N GLY A 120 12.84 3.58 -4.04
CA GLY A 120 12.56 4.22 -2.76
C GLY A 120 11.98 3.24 -1.73
N ILE A 121 11.07 2.36 -2.16
CA ILE A 121 10.51 1.30 -1.30
C ILE A 121 11.59 0.31 -0.87
N LYS A 122 12.45 -0.14 -1.78
CA LYS A 122 13.57 -1.02 -1.47
C LYS A 122 14.49 -0.40 -0.42
N LYS A 123 14.93 0.84 -0.63
CA LYS A 123 15.76 1.60 0.33
C LYS A 123 15.10 1.74 1.71
N LEU A 124 13.78 2.00 1.74
CA LEU A 124 13.02 2.10 2.98
C LEU A 124 13.06 0.78 3.77
N LEU A 125 13.01 -0.36 3.09
CA LEU A 125 12.94 -1.68 3.71
C LEU A 125 14.34 -2.22 4.05
N ASP A 126 15.35 -2.00 3.21
CA ASP A 126 16.74 -2.40 3.46
C ASP A 126 17.31 -1.76 4.74
N ALA A 127 16.98 -0.49 4.97
CA ALA A 127 17.38 0.22 6.18
C ALA A 127 16.77 -0.35 7.48
N ARG A 128 15.86 -1.33 7.39
CA ARG A 128 15.21 -1.99 8.53
C ARG A 128 15.52 -3.50 8.63
N SER A 129 16.25 -4.03 7.68
CA SER A 129 16.70 -5.44 7.68
C SER A 129 17.96 -5.66 8.52
N LEU A 130 18.46 -4.61 9.17
CA LEU A 130 19.59 -4.59 10.11
C LEU A 130 19.10 -4.41 11.55
#